data_dd5482f296759fe309ce2ddb48ffc561
#
_entry.id   dd5482f296759fe309ce2ddb48ffc561
#
_cell.length_a   1.000
_cell.length_b   1.000
_cell.length_c   1.000
_cell.angle_alpha   90.00
_cell.angle_beta   90.00
_cell.angle_gamma   90.00
#
_symmetry.space_group_name_H-M   'P 1'
#
loop_
_entity.id
_entity.type
_entity.pdbx_description
1 polymer ?
#
loop_
_entity_poly.entity_id
_entity_poly.type
_entity_poly.pdbx_seq_one_letter_code
_entity_poly.pdbx_strand_id
1 'polypeptide(L)'
;MPEKGLAAAILIGGRATRMGGAQKSALTIGGVAILDRQLAVLRRVADPIFAVSSIEGPTVDGLDHVRDRFPDHGALGGIYTAIDASPHDRTIVVACDLPFLTVRLLEHLTSIDADLVIPRSERGYEPLVAVYSRRCAEPIRRRLERGALEAQALPRAWMEPNASEGVTMAEIGPEVLRAYDPDGLLFVNVNTPHDYARANKLVERGSKPSRDRIMDELGS
;
A
#
# COMPACT_ATOMS: atom_id res chain seq x y z
N MET A 1 -18.55 -7.16 3.20
CA MET A 1 -18.05 -7.49 4.55
C MET A 1 -16.55 -7.70 4.42
N PRO A 2 -15.71 -7.10 5.28
CA PRO A 2 -14.28 -7.36 5.24
C PRO A 2 -13.98 -8.85 5.42
N GLU A 3 -12.93 -9.32 4.78
CA GLU A 3 -12.50 -10.71 4.87
C GLU A 3 -12.03 -11.03 6.30
N LYS A 4 -12.59 -12.06 6.91
CA LYS A 4 -12.17 -12.49 8.26
C LYS A 4 -10.73 -13.01 8.19
N GLY A 5 -9.85 -12.42 8.99
CA GLY A 5 -8.45 -12.82 9.06
C GLY A 5 -7.51 -12.06 8.11
N LEU A 6 -7.94 -10.89 7.62
CA LEU A 6 -7.13 -9.97 6.82
C LEU A 6 -7.04 -8.61 7.52
N ALA A 7 -5.82 -8.15 7.78
CA ALA A 7 -5.55 -6.80 8.27
C ALA A 7 -5.04 -5.89 7.15
N ALA A 8 -5.07 -4.58 7.37
CA ALA A 8 -4.40 -3.63 6.50
C ALA A 8 -3.47 -2.70 7.29
N ALA A 9 -2.31 -2.42 6.72
CA ALA A 9 -1.33 -1.49 7.27
C ALA A 9 -1.07 -0.35 6.29
N ILE A 10 -1.18 0.89 6.77
CA ILE A 10 -0.82 2.08 6.01
C ILE A 10 0.57 2.53 6.49
N LEU A 11 1.55 2.53 5.60
CA LEU A 11 2.89 3.02 5.92
C LEU A 11 2.92 4.54 5.84
N ILE A 12 3.04 5.18 7.00
CA ILE A 12 3.06 6.63 7.16
C ILE A 12 4.48 7.05 7.49
N GLY A 13 5.27 7.44 6.50
CA GLY A 13 6.65 7.82 6.73
C GLY A 13 7.43 8.00 5.45
N GLY A 14 8.71 8.32 5.63
CA GLY A 14 9.66 8.57 4.56
C GLY A 14 10.18 10.01 4.58
N ARG A 15 11.33 10.24 3.91
CA ARG A 15 12.02 11.55 3.85
C ARG A 15 11.17 12.70 3.29
N ALA A 16 10.03 12.37 2.67
CA ALA A 16 9.11 13.32 2.07
C ALA A 16 7.80 13.50 2.87
N THR A 17 7.83 13.35 4.19
CA THR A 17 6.66 13.51 5.07
C THR A 17 6.06 14.93 5.07
N ARG A 18 6.79 15.92 4.54
CA ARG A 18 6.37 17.33 4.53
C ARG A 18 6.45 17.91 3.12
N MET A 19 5.31 18.28 2.57
CA MET A 19 5.23 19.16 1.42
C MET A 19 4.94 20.58 1.93
N GLY A 20 5.99 21.43 1.99
CA GLY A 20 5.82 22.81 2.44
C GLY A 20 5.25 22.97 3.86
N GLY A 21 5.48 22.00 4.76
CA GLY A 21 4.97 22.03 6.14
C GLY A 21 3.66 21.26 6.36
N ALA A 22 2.95 20.85 5.31
CA ALA A 22 1.74 20.04 5.43
C ALA A 22 2.08 18.53 5.54
N GLN A 23 1.35 17.81 6.38
CA GLN A 23 1.42 16.35 6.41
C GLN A 23 0.81 15.81 5.11
N LYS A 24 1.50 14.89 4.42
CA LYS A 24 1.01 14.29 3.16
C LYS A 24 -0.36 13.61 3.30
N SER A 25 -0.61 12.99 4.44
CA SER A 25 -1.88 12.34 4.75
C SER A 25 -3.08 13.29 4.79
N ALA A 26 -2.82 14.58 5.05
CA ALA A 26 -3.85 15.64 5.06
C ALA A 26 -4.06 16.31 3.69
N LEU A 27 -3.25 15.96 2.66
CA LEU A 27 -3.43 16.52 1.32
C LEU A 27 -4.75 16.02 0.70
N THR A 28 -5.54 16.96 0.16
CA THR A 28 -6.84 16.64 -0.44
C THR A 28 -6.74 16.57 -1.97
N ILE A 29 -7.23 15.51 -2.55
CA ILE A 29 -7.38 15.38 -4.01
C ILE A 29 -8.86 15.44 -4.35
N GLY A 30 -9.27 16.44 -5.14
CA GLY A 30 -10.67 16.69 -5.41
C GLY A 30 -11.51 16.95 -4.16
N GLY A 31 -10.92 17.59 -3.13
CA GLY A 31 -11.60 17.95 -1.88
C GLY A 31 -11.66 16.85 -0.81
N VAL A 32 -11.12 15.65 -1.07
CA VAL A 32 -11.09 14.54 -0.09
C VAL A 32 -9.64 14.22 0.27
N ALA A 33 -9.33 14.09 1.56
CA ALA A 33 -7.97 13.73 1.99
C ALA A 33 -7.55 12.37 1.43
N ILE A 34 -6.26 12.24 1.08
CA ILE A 34 -5.71 10.98 0.51
C ILE A 34 -5.95 9.83 1.50
N LEU A 35 -5.71 10.08 2.76
CA LEU A 35 -5.89 9.08 3.81
C LEU A 35 -7.36 8.64 3.95
N ASP A 36 -8.31 9.59 3.91
CA ASP A 36 -9.74 9.27 4.00
C ASP A 36 -10.19 8.40 2.82
N ARG A 37 -9.67 8.67 1.62
CA ARG A 37 -9.89 7.83 0.44
C ARG A 37 -9.37 6.41 0.66
N GLN A 38 -8.15 6.29 1.18
CA GLN A 38 -7.55 4.98 1.45
C GLN A 38 -8.30 4.21 2.53
N LEU A 39 -8.70 4.89 3.61
CA LEU A 39 -9.47 4.28 4.68
C LEU A 39 -10.84 3.79 4.19
N ALA A 40 -11.52 4.57 3.36
CA ALA A 40 -12.80 4.17 2.77
C ALA A 40 -12.67 2.87 1.96
N VAL A 41 -11.60 2.74 1.16
CA VAL A 41 -11.33 1.55 0.36
C VAL A 41 -10.90 0.36 1.24
N LEU A 42 -9.97 0.57 2.18
CA LEU A 42 -9.43 -0.51 3.02
C LEU A 42 -10.48 -1.11 3.96
N ARG A 43 -11.37 -0.30 4.52
CA ARG A 43 -12.47 -0.77 5.39
C ARG A 43 -13.45 -1.72 4.70
N ARG A 44 -13.46 -1.75 3.38
CA ARG A 44 -14.30 -2.69 2.60
C ARG A 44 -13.69 -4.09 2.54
N VAL A 45 -12.37 -4.20 2.67
CA VAL A 45 -11.64 -5.45 2.42
C VAL A 45 -10.92 -6.01 3.66
N ALA A 46 -10.55 -5.19 4.63
CA ALA A 46 -9.73 -5.59 5.77
C ALA A 46 -10.21 -5.00 7.11
N ASP A 47 -9.98 -5.74 8.19
CA ASP A 47 -10.18 -5.33 9.58
C ASP A 47 -9.26 -6.18 10.49
N PRO A 48 -8.45 -5.57 11.38
CA PRO A 48 -8.30 -4.13 11.61
C PRO A 48 -7.44 -3.42 10.56
N ILE A 49 -7.52 -2.08 10.56
CA ILE A 49 -6.61 -1.20 9.84
C ILE A 49 -5.74 -0.47 10.86
N PHE A 50 -4.44 -0.42 10.64
CA PHE A 50 -3.50 0.28 11.50
C PHE A 50 -2.45 1.04 10.70
N ALA A 51 -1.79 1.99 11.36
CA ALA A 51 -0.71 2.77 10.76
C ALA A 51 0.65 2.27 11.24
N VAL A 52 1.64 2.23 10.35
CA VAL A 52 3.05 2.02 10.69
C VAL A 52 3.80 3.30 10.42
N SER A 53 4.47 3.85 11.42
CA SER A 53 5.23 5.08 11.31
C SER A 53 6.55 5.03 12.09
N SER A 54 7.49 5.91 11.73
CA SER A 54 8.68 6.15 12.56
C SER A 54 8.29 6.75 13.91
N ILE A 55 9.26 6.76 14.85
CA ILE A 55 9.08 7.24 16.24
C ILE A 55 8.47 8.65 16.30
N GLU A 56 8.92 9.53 15.41
CA GLU A 56 8.50 10.94 15.32
C GLU A 56 7.50 11.14 14.16
N GLY A 57 6.94 10.06 13.66
CA GLY A 57 5.99 10.11 12.53
C GLY A 57 4.63 10.69 12.95
N PRO A 58 3.87 11.20 11.97
CA PRO A 58 2.54 11.72 12.22
C PRO A 58 1.62 10.61 12.73
N THR A 59 0.77 10.95 13.68
CA THR A 59 -0.35 10.11 14.10
C THR A 59 -1.58 10.41 13.25
N VAL A 60 -2.44 9.42 13.12
CA VAL A 60 -3.73 9.51 12.43
C VAL A 60 -4.83 9.22 13.44
N ASP A 61 -5.72 10.16 13.64
CA ASP A 61 -6.83 9.99 14.58
C ASP A 61 -7.71 8.80 14.17
N GLY A 62 -8.04 7.97 15.15
CA GLY A 62 -8.90 6.80 14.95
C GLY A 62 -8.22 5.57 14.33
N LEU A 63 -6.89 5.56 14.20
CA LEU A 63 -6.11 4.37 13.86
C LEU A 63 -5.15 4.00 14.99
N ASP A 64 -4.98 2.70 15.21
CA ASP A 64 -3.88 2.19 16.00
C ASP A 64 -2.55 2.47 15.31
N HIS A 65 -1.55 2.89 16.08
CA HIS A 65 -0.22 3.20 15.58
C HIS A 65 0.80 2.18 16.05
N VAL A 66 1.49 1.59 15.10
CA VAL A 66 2.62 0.70 15.33
C VAL A 66 3.91 1.43 14.97
N ARG A 67 4.86 1.40 15.88
CA ARG A 67 6.19 1.97 15.67
C ARG A 67 7.00 1.09 14.74
N ASP A 68 7.60 1.68 13.70
CA ASP A 68 8.51 0.95 12.82
C ASP A 68 9.68 0.35 13.62
N ARG A 69 9.86 -0.97 13.51
CA ARG A 69 10.92 -1.72 14.21
C ARG A 69 12.29 -1.57 13.56
N PHE A 70 12.29 -1.20 12.27
CA PHE A 70 13.49 -0.96 11.50
C PHE A 70 13.45 0.46 10.89
N PRO A 71 13.42 1.52 11.75
CA PRO A 71 13.50 2.89 11.26
C PRO A 71 14.78 3.02 10.44
N ASP A 72 14.77 3.86 9.41
CA ASP A 72 15.88 4.06 8.47
C ASP A 72 16.14 2.93 7.45
N HIS A 73 15.41 1.81 7.52
CA HIS A 73 15.49 0.72 6.53
C HIS A 73 14.45 0.87 5.39
N GLY A 74 13.93 2.07 5.19
CA GLY A 74 13.04 2.41 4.08
C GLY A 74 11.71 1.63 4.10
N ALA A 75 11.14 1.43 2.92
CA ALA A 75 9.86 0.75 2.78
C ALA A 75 9.89 -0.69 3.31
N LEU A 76 11.03 -1.39 3.17
CA LEU A 76 11.13 -2.79 3.59
C LEU A 76 11.01 -2.95 5.11
N GLY A 77 11.56 -2.01 5.90
CA GLY A 77 11.39 -1.96 7.36
C GLY A 77 9.92 -1.81 7.76
N GLY A 78 9.22 -0.88 7.12
CA GLY A 78 7.79 -0.69 7.33
C GLY A 78 6.95 -1.91 6.95
N ILE A 79 7.26 -2.57 5.82
CA ILE A 79 6.59 -3.82 5.40
C ILE A 79 6.79 -4.92 6.43
N TYR A 80 8.03 -5.14 6.89
CA TYR A 80 8.31 -6.10 7.95
C TYR A 80 7.48 -5.82 9.20
N THR A 81 7.50 -4.57 9.65
CA THR A 81 6.77 -4.14 10.85
C THR A 81 5.27 -4.35 10.70
N ALA A 82 4.70 -4.07 9.53
CA ALA A 82 3.30 -4.29 9.24
C ALA A 82 2.90 -5.78 9.37
N ILE A 83 3.72 -6.68 8.80
CA ILE A 83 3.46 -8.13 8.85
C ILE A 83 3.59 -8.65 10.28
N ASP A 84 4.64 -8.24 10.99
CA ASP A 84 4.97 -8.75 12.33
C ASP A 84 3.99 -8.24 13.40
N ALA A 85 3.46 -7.02 13.24
CA ALA A 85 2.47 -6.45 14.14
C ALA A 85 1.02 -6.87 13.83
N SER A 86 0.77 -7.43 12.65
CA SER A 86 -0.58 -7.82 12.23
C SER A 86 -1.18 -8.87 13.17
N PRO A 87 -2.46 -8.72 13.60
CA PRO A 87 -3.15 -9.76 14.36
C PRO A 87 -3.55 -10.95 13.48
N HIS A 88 -3.49 -10.80 12.16
CA HIS A 88 -3.89 -11.82 11.20
C HIS A 88 -2.71 -12.39 10.43
N ASP A 89 -2.93 -13.52 9.78
CA ASP A 89 -1.90 -14.17 8.96
C ASP A 89 -1.60 -13.40 7.68
N ARG A 90 -2.61 -12.73 7.11
CA ARG A 90 -2.49 -11.94 5.89
C ARG A 90 -2.66 -10.45 6.16
N THR A 91 -1.83 -9.62 5.53
CA THR A 91 -1.83 -8.16 5.68
C THR A 91 -1.72 -7.49 4.33
N ILE A 92 -2.66 -6.60 4.02
CA ILE A 92 -2.49 -5.62 2.93
C ILE A 92 -1.55 -4.53 3.43
N VAL A 93 -0.51 -4.23 2.68
CA VAL A 93 0.39 -3.10 2.96
C VAL A 93 0.25 -2.05 1.87
N VAL A 94 -0.06 -0.81 2.27
CA VAL A 94 -0.19 0.33 1.35
C VAL A 94 0.63 1.53 1.81
N ALA A 95 1.14 2.32 0.86
CA ALA A 95 1.74 3.61 1.15
C ALA A 95 0.66 4.69 1.31
N CYS A 96 0.89 5.67 2.19
CA CYS A 96 -0.06 6.75 2.48
C CYS A 96 -0.19 7.82 1.37
N ASP A 97 0.53 7.70 0.27
CA ASP A 97 0.59 8.70 -0.81
C ASP A 97 -0.08 8.25 -2.12
N LEU A 98 -0.93 7.22 -2.06
CA LEU A 98 -1.64 6.62 -3.20
C LEU A 98 -3.13 6.98 -3.16
N PRO A 99 -3.57 8.07 -3.82
CA PRO A 99 -4.94 8.58 -3.72
C PRO A 99 -5.97 7.81 -4.54
N PHE A 100 -5.56 6.92 -5.46
CA PHE A 100 -6.43 6.29 -6.44
C PHE A 100 -6.59 4.78 -6.28
N LEU A 101 -6.31 4.25 -5.08
CA LEU A 101 -6.58 2.84 -4.77
C LEU A 101 -8.08 2.54 -4.92
N THR A 102 -8.41 1.34 -5.37
CA THR A 102 -9.79 0.89 -5.54
C THR A 102 -10.05 -0.40 -4.78
N VAL A 103 -11.27 -0.55 -4.29
CA VAL A 103 -11.76 -1.80 -3.66
C VAL A 103 -11.56 -2.97 -4.60
N ARG A 104 -11.93 -2.81 -5.87
CA ARG A 104 -11.86 -3.87 -6.88
C ARG A 104 -10.45 -4.45 -7.06
N LEU A 105 -9.40 -3.60 -7.04
CA LEU A 105 -8.02 -4.10 -7.07
C LEU A 105 -7.70 -4.88 -5.79
N LEU A 106 -8.01 -4.31 -4.63
CA LEU A 106 -7.67 -4.94 -3.36
C LEU A 106 -8.40 -6.28 -3.18
N GLU A 107 -9.68 -6.37 -3.53
CA GLU A 107 -10.43 -7.63 -3.54
C GLU A 107 -9.78 -8.67 -4.46
N HIS A 108 -9.30 -8.26 -5.63
CA HIS A 108 -8.58 -9.17 -6.52
C HIS A 108 -7.29 -9.66 -5.89
N LEU A 109 -6.47 -8.77 -5.30
CA LEU A 109 -5.22 -9.17 -4.66
C LEU A 109 -5.48 -10.13 -3.48
N THR A 110 -6.50 -9.87 -2.68
CA THR A 110 -6.83 -10.69 -1.51
C THR A 110 -7.44 -12.04 -1.88
N SER A 111 -8.08 -12.16 -3.03
CA SER A 111 -8.68 -13.42 -3.51
C SER A 111 -7.65 -14.47 -3.93
N ILE A 112 -6.38 -14.08 -4.12
CA ILE A 112 -5.33 -14.97 -4.59
C ILE A 112 -4.66 -15.62 -3.38
N ASP A 113 -4.58 -16.97 -3.42
CA ASP A 113 -3.93 -17.78 -2.39
C ASP A 113 -2.42 -17.91 -2.69
N ALA A 114 -1.66 -16.96 -2.11
CA ALA A 114 -0.20 -16.94 -2.13
C ALA A 114 0.32 -16.18 -0.91
N ASP A 115 1.55 -16.45 -0.49
CA ASP A 115 2.19 -15.77 0.63
C ASP A 115 2.50 -14.31 0.32
N LEU A 116 2.92 -14.01 -0.91
CA LEU A 116 3.06 -12.67 -1.46
C LEU A 116 2.21 -12.54 -2.71
N VAL A 117 1.25 -11.62 -2.72
CA VAL A 117 0.52 -11.21 -3.92
C VAL A 117 0.90 -9.76 -4.24
N ILE A 118 1.57 -9.54 -5.37
CA ILE A 118 2.18 -8.26 -5.69
C ILE A 118 1.87 -7.80 -7.12
N PRO A 119 1.35 -6.59 -7.30
CA PRO A 119 1.23 -5.98 -8.62
C PRO A 119 2.60 -5.66 -9.23
N ARG A 120 2.69 -5.79 -10.55
CA ARG A 120 3.82 -5.29 -11.35
C ARG A 120 3.28 -4.37 -12.43
N SER A 121 3.49 -3.08 -12.22
CA SER A 121 3.19 -2.03 -13.20
C SER A 121 4.28 -1.97 -14.29
N GLU A 122 4.09 -1.09 -15.28
CA GLU A 122 5.13 -0.78 -16.29
C GLU A 122 6.42 -0.20 -15.65
N ARG A 123 6.34 0.32 -14.42
CA ARG A 123 7.49 0.89 -13.67
C ARG A 123 8.21 -0.16 -12.82
N GLY A 124 7.63 -1.34 -12.63
CA GLY A 124 8.17 -2.40 -11.80
C GLY A 124 7.18 -2.91 -10.76
N TYR A 125 7.69 -3.64 -9.78
CA TYR A 125 6.87 -4.15 -8.69
C TYR A 125 6.39 -3.03 -7.77
N GLU A 126 5.18 -3.21 -7.23
CA GLU A 126 4.51 -2.25 -6.35
C GLU A 126 4.37 -2.84 -4.93
N PRO A 127 5.48 -2.94 -4.17
CA PRO A 127 5.50 -3.60 -2.86
C PRO A 127 4.66 -2.87 -1.80
N LEU A 128 4.28 -1.62 -2.06
CA LEU A 128 3.44 -0.79 -1.21
C LEU A 128 1.98 -0.72 -1.70
N VAL A 129 1.55 -1.72 -2.46
CA VAL A 129 0.16 -2.10 -2.74
C VAL A 129 0.13 -3.61 -2.90
N ALA A 130 0.43 -4.36 -1.85
CA ALA A 130 0.60 -5.80 -1.93
C ALA A 130 0.02 -6.50 -0.69
N VAL A 131 -0.28 -7.80 -0.84
CA VAL A 131 -0.72 -8.67 0.26
C VAL A 131 0.44 -9.57 0.66
N TYR A 132 0.73 -9.59 1.93
CA TYR A 132 1.80 -10.40 2.54
C TYR A 132 1.21 -11.36 3.56
N SER A 133 1.60 -12.64 3.52
CA SER A 133 1.38 -13.55 4.65
C SER A 133 2.45 -13.38 5.71
N ARG A 134 2.17 -13.85 6.93
CA ARG A 134 3.13 -13.86 8.03
C ARG A 134 4.42 -14.63 7.69
N ARG A 135 4.36 -15.59 6.77
CA ARG A 135 5.53 -16.35 6.29
C ARG A 135 6.56 -15.47 5.58
N CYS A 136 6.14 -14.32 5.06
CA CYS A 136 7.05 -13.34 4.46
C CYS A 136 7.96 -12.65 5.48
N ALA A 137 7.61 -12.63 6.76
CA ALA A 137 8.32 -11.85 7.77
C ALA A 137 9.79 -12.27 7.92
N GLU A 138 10.07 -13.56 8.07
CA GLU A 138 11.43 -14.04 8.31
C GLU A 138 12.38 -13.83 7.10
N PRO A 139 12.00 -14.14 5.86
CA PRO A 139 12.81 -13.79 4.70
C PRO A 139 13.08 -12.29 4.56
N ILE A 140 12.10 -11.43 4.88
CA ILE A 140 12.28 -9.97 4.85
C ILE A 140 13.25 -9.55 5.97
N ARG A 141 13.12 -10.06 7.19
CA ARG A 141 14.01 -9.76 8.31
C ARG A 141 15.48 -10.06 7.96
N ARG A 142 15.75 -11.21 7.35
CA ARG A 142 17.10 -11.57 6.91
C ARG A 142 17.67 -10.63 5.86
N ARG A 143 16.82 -10.09 4.98
CA ARG A 143 17.25 -9.07 4.00
C ARG A 143 17.59 -7.76 4.69
N LEU A 144 16.79 -7.33 5.66
CA LEU A 144 17.05 -6.13 6.47
C LEU A 144 18.37 -6.24 7.21
N GLU A 145 18.65 -7.38 7.85
CA GLU A 145 19.91 -7.66 8.56
C GLU A 145 21.15 -7.65 7.64
N ARG A 146 20.97 -8.02 6.37
CA ARG A 146 22.04 -7.96 5.35
C ARG A 146 22.17 -6.60 4.66
N GLY A 147 21.35 -5.62 5.03
CA GLY A 147 21.33 -4.30 4.40
C GLY A 147 20.75 -4.28 2.99
N ALA A 148 20.02 -5.32 2.57
CA ALA A 148 19.38 -5.40 1.26
C ALA A 148 17.99 -4.76 1.32
N LEU A 149 17.94 -3.42 1.34
CA LEU A 149 16.78 -2.62 1.74
C LEU A 149 15.79 -2.32 0.60
N GLU A 150 16.11 -2.67 -0.64
CA GLU A 150 15.28 -2.36 -1.80
C GLU A 150 14.04 -3.26 -1.83
N ALA A 151 12.86 -2.69 -1.50
CA ALA A 151 11.61 -3.42 -1.46
C ALA A 151 11.16 -3.91 -2.85
N GLN A 152 11.43 -3.15 -3.92
CA GLN A 152 11.12 -3.56 -5.30
C GLN A 152 11.97 -4.74 -5.80
N ALA A 153 13.13 -4.98 -5.19
CA ALA A 153 13.97 -6.12 -5.51
C ALA A 153 13.50 -7.42 -4.84
N LEU A 154 12.62 -7.34 -3.83
CA LEU A 154 12.13 -8.49 -3.05
C LEU A 154 11.56 -9.60 -3.94
N PRO A 155 10.62 -9.32 -4.88
CA PRO A 155 10.05 -10.37 -5.72
C PRO A 155 11.07 -11.07 -6.60
N ARG A 156 12.00 -10.32 -7.20
CA ARG A 156 13.07 -10.91 -8.05
C ARG A 156 13.97 -11.81 -7.24
N ALA A 157 14.35 -11.37 -6.03
CA ALA A 157 15.19 -12.17 -5.15
C ALA A 157 14.50 -13.48 -4.73
N TRP A 158 13.19 -13.50 -4.61
CA TRP A 158 12.43 -14.70 -4.24
C TRP A 158 12.15 -15.64 -5.41
N MET A 159 12.31 -15.17 -6.65
CA MET A 159 12.25 -16.02 -7.85
C MET A 159 13.52 -16.87 -8.04
N GLU A 160 14.62 -16.52 -7.38
CA GLU A 160 15.84 -17.32 -7.44
C GLU A 160 15.69 -18.64 -6.70
N PRO A 161 16.27 -19.75 -7.19
CA PRO A 161 16.22 -21.04 -6.52
C PRO A 161 16.68 -20.96 -5.07
N ASN A 162 15.85 -21.46 -4.14
CA ASN A 162 16.08 -21.48 -2.69
C ASN A 162 16.10 -20.10 -1.97
N ALA A 163 15.80 -19.01 -2.67
CA ALA A 163 15.84 -17.68 -2.05
C ALA A 163 14.56 -17.33 -1.29
N SER A 164 13.41 -17.90 -1.69
CA SER A 164 12.10 -17.64 -1.07
C SER A 164 11.86 -18.39 0.23
N GLU A 165 12.72 -19.36 0.57
CA GLU A 165 12.56 -20.20 1.76
C GLU A 165 11.18 -20.85 1.88
N GLY A 166 10.56 -21.21 0.75
CA GLY A 166 9.24 -21.82 0.67
C GLY A 166 8.07 -20.83 0.71
N VAL A 167 8.32 -19.53 0.57
CA VAL A 167 7.28 -18.50 0.36
C VAL A 167 6.76 -18.59 -1.09
N THR A 168 5.45 -18.70 -1.23
CA THR A 168 4.79 -18.67 -2.55
C THR A 168 4.53 -17.24 -2.98
N MET A 169 4.63 -16.97 -4.30
CA MET A 169 4.40 -15.64 -4.84
C MET A 169 3.47 -15.67 -6.05
N ALA A 170 2.52 -14.74 -6.09
CA ALA A 170 1.68 -14.45 -7.25
C ALA A 170 1.93 -13.01 -7.72
N GLU A 171 2.33 -12.88 -8.99
CA GLU A 171 2.49 -11.60 -9.66
C GLU A 171 1.21 -11.24 -10.42
N ILE A 172 0.75 -10.00 -10.26
CA ILE A 172 -0.33 -9.43 -11.06
C ILE A 172 0.29 -8.50 -12.10
N GLY A 173 0.50 -9.03 -13.29
CA GLY A 173 1.19 -8.33 -14.38
C GLY A 173 0.39 -7.19 -14.99
N PRO A 174 1.05 -6.34 -15.83
CA PRO A 174 0.43 -5.14 -16.42
C PRO A 174 -0.82 -5.45 -17.25
N GLU A 175 -0.87 -6.62 -17.90
CA GLU A 175 -2.03 -7.00 -18.72
C GLU A 175 -3.30 -7.20 -17.87
N VAL A 176 -3.16 -7.85 -16.72
CA VAL A 176 -4.26 -8.03 -15.77
C VAL A 176 -4.62 -6.68 -15.11
N LEU A 177 -3.61 -5.90 -14.73
CA LEU A 177 -3.81 -4.59 -14.10
C LEU A 177 -4.60 -3.61 -14.97
N ARG A 178 -4.49 -3.66 -16.29
CA ARG A 178 -5.28 -2.80 -17.20
C ARG A 178 -6.80 -2.92 -16.99
N ALA A 179 -7.29 -4.07 -16.55
CA ALA A 179 -8.71 -4.25 -16.24
C ALA A 179 -9.14 -3.51 -14.97
N TYR A 180 -8.21 -3.21 -14.07
CA TYR A 180 -8.42 -2.52 -12.80
C TYR A 180 -7.97 -1.04 -12.85
N ASP A 181 -7.12 -0.70 -13.80
CA ASP A 181 -6.47 0.61 -13.94
C ASP A 181 -6.40 1.04 -15.42
N PRO A 182 -7.53 1.23 -16.08
CA PRO A 182 -7.54 1.64 -17.49
C PRO A 182 -6.89 3.00 -17.73
N ASP A 183 -6.84 3.84 -16.70
CA ASP A 183 -6.32 5.20 -16.76
C ASP A 183 -4.88 5.33 -16.25
N GLY A 184 -4.27 4.25 -15.73
CA GLY A 184 -2.91 4.24 -15.18
C GLY A 184 -2.73 5.06 -13.90
N LEU A 185 -3.76 5.12 -13.04
CA LEU A 185 -3.80 6.00 -11.87
C LEU A 185 -3.51 5.28 -10.54
N LEU A 186 -3.73 3.97 -10.44
CA LEU A 186 -3.65 3.21 -9.18
C LEU A 186 -2.34 3.43 -8.43
N PHE A 187 -1.22 3.51 -9.14
CA PHE A 187 0.12 3.63 -8.56
C PHE A 187 0.70 5.05 -8.72
N VAL A 188 -0.16 6.06 -8.89
CA VAL A 188 0.27 7.46 -8.91
C VAL A 188 0.51 7.93 -7.49
N ASN A 189 1.77 8.18 -7.15
CA ASN A 189 2.18 8.70 -5.85
C ASN A 189 2.12 10.23 -5.84
N VAL A 190 1.75 10.80 -4.71
CA VAL A 190 1.77 12.24 -4.47
C VAL A 190 2.92 12.59 -3.53
N ASN A 191 4.09 12.86 -4.11
CA ASN A 191 5.33 13.12 -3.38
C ASN A 191 5.80 14.57 -3.44
N THR A 192 5.41 15.30 -4.49
CA THR A 192 5.83 16.67 -4.76
C THR A 192 4.62 17.59 -5.00
N PRO A 193 4.77 18.93 -4.90
CA PRO A 193 3.73 19.87 -5.32
C PRO A 193 3.29 19.68 -6.77
N HIS A 194 4.20 19.23 -7.64
CA HIS A 194 3.88 18.90 -9.03
C HIS A 194 2.96 17.67 -9.12
N ASP A 195 3.25 16.59 -8.37
CA ASP A 195 2.41 15.39 -8.35
C ASP A 195 1.01 15.73 -7.82
N TYR A 196 0.95 16.54 -6.78
CA TYR A 196 -0.30 17.04 -6.20
C TYR A 196 -1.14 17.82 -7.23
N ALA A 197 -0.53 18.77 -7.92
CA ALA A 197 -1.22 19.54 -8.97
C ALA A 197 -1.69 18.62 -10.12
N ARG A 198 -0.87 17.63 -10.50
CA ARG A 198 -1.22 16.64 -11.53
C ARG A 198 -2.39 15.77 -11.06
N ALA A 199 -2.38 15.26 -9.84
CA ALA A 199 -3.45 14.41 -9.31
C ALA A 199 -4.80 15.16 -9.26
N ASN A 200 -4.81 16.44 -8.82
CA ASN A 200 -6.01 17.28 -8.85
C ASN A 200 -6.53 17.48 -10.28
N LYS A 201 -5.63 17.80 -11.24
CA LYS A 201 -6.02 17.96 -12.65
C LYS A 201 -6.61 16.69 -13.25
N LEU A 202 -6.16 15.51 -12.85
CA LEU A 202 -6.72 14.23 -13.29
C LEU A 202 -8.17 14.06 -12.84
N VAL A 203 -8.47 14.45 -11.59
CA VAL A 203 -9.84 14.43 -11.07
C VAL A 203 -10.73 15.47 -11.76
N GLU A 204 -10.21 16.70 -11.98
CA GLU A 204 -10.96 17.81 -12.62
C GLU A 204 -11.30 17.53 -14.09
N ARG A 205 -10.42 16.91 -14.85
CA ARG A 205 -10.59 16.67 -16.30
C ARG A 205 -11.61 15.59 -16.63
N GLY A 206 -12.26 15.02 -15.62
CA GLY A 206 -13.22 13.94 -15.87
C GLY A 206 -12.55 12.68 -16.44
N SER A 207 -11.21 12.51 -16.30
CA SER A 207 -10.63 11.21 -16.06
C SER A 207 -11.33 10.75 -14.78
N LYS A 208 -12.63 10.45 -14.94
CA LYS A 208 -13.50 10.04 -13.87
C LYS A 208 -12.94 8.71 -13.37
N PRO A 209 -12.21 8.67 -12.26
CA PRO A 209 -12.63 7.73 -11.30
C PRO A 209 -14.05 8.23 -11.02
N SER A 210 -15.05 7.62 -11.63
CA SER A 210 -16.39 8.19 -11.63
C SER A 210 -16.67 8.68 -10.23
N ARG A 211 -17.02 9.98 -10.08
CA ARG A 211 -17.62 10.49 -8.84
C ARG A 211 -18.68 9.51 -8.35
N ASP A 212 -19.35 8.88 -9.29
CA ASP A 212 -20.31 7.79 -9.09
C ASP A 212 -19.65 6.51 -8.51
N ARG A 213 -18.46 6.06 -8.92
CA ARG A 213 -17.82 4.87 -8.31
C ARG A 213 -17.31 5.10 -6.89
N ILE A 214 -16.78 6.30 -6.59
CA ILE A 214 -16.32 6.63 -5.24
C ILE A 214 -17.52 6.92 -4.32
N MET A 215 -18.57 7.54 -4.84
CA MET A 215 -19.77 7.84 -4.06
C MET A 215 -20.65 6.61 -3.88
N ASP A 216 -20.69 5.67 -4.84
CA ASP A 216 -21.32 4.34 -4.66
C ASP A 216 -20.53 3.50 -3.63
N GLU A 217 -19.22 3.66 -3.55
CA GLU A 217 -18.37 3.01 -2.53
C GLU A 217 -18.48 3.69 -1.14
N LEU A 218 -18.86 4.96 -1.07
CA LEU A 218 -19.02 5.72 0.18
C LEU A 218 -20.49 5.77 0.68
N GLY A 219 -21.47 5.39 -0.15
CA GLY A 219 -22.90 5.60 0.09
C GLY A 219 -23.75 4.35 0.31
N SER A 220 -23.15 3.17 0.59
CA SER A 220 -23.93 1.95 0.90
C SER A 220 -23.57 1.39 2.26
#